data_e32ed522f7009ee982911f3073b0f9f0
#
_entry.id   e32ed522f7009ee982911f3073b0f9f0
#
_cell.length_a   1.000
_cell.length_b   1.000
_cell.length_c   1.000
_cell.angle_alpha   90.00
_cell.angle_beta   90.00
_cell.angle_gamma   90.00
#
_symmetry.space_group_name_H-M   'P 1'
#
loop_
_entity.id
_entity.type
_entity.pdbx_description
1 polymer ?
#
loop_
_entity_poly.entity_id
_entity_poly.type
_entity_poly.pdbx_seq_one_letter_code
_entity_poly.pdbx_strand_id
1 'polypeptide(L)' 'MSTFSDRLIELKTKRNLLQKDIAQANGLALRSYQYYEKAEREPTMSVLIALADYFDVSLDYLVGRSDDPTRH' A
#
# COMPACT_ATOMS: atom_id res chain seq x y z
N MET A 1 -4.71 14.95 -5.87
CA MET A 1 -4.84 13.51 -6.23
C MET A 1 -3.78 12.72 -5.45
N SER A 2 -4.17 11.65 -4.76
CA SER A 2 -3.22 10.85 -3.99
C SER A 2 -2.45 9.90 -4.89
N THR A 3 -1.19 9.63 -4.54
CA THR A 3 -0.38 8.63 -5.22
C THR A 3 -0.43 7.33 -4.43
N PHE A 4 0.13 6.26 -5.01
CA PHE A 4 0.30 4.99 -4.31
C PHE A 4 1.07 5.19 -3.00
N SER A 5 2.17 5.94 -3.04
CA SER A 5 2.98 6.29 -1.87
C SER A 5 2.14 6.96 -0.78
N ASP A 6 1.35 7.95 -1.17
CA ASP A 6 0.50 8.69 -0.24
C ASP A 6 -0.53 7.77 0.41
N ARG A 7 -1.12 6.85 -0.37
CA ARG A 7 -2.10 5.90 0.15
C ARG A 7 -1.49 4.95 1.17
N LEU A 8 -0.27 4.46 0.90
CA LEU A 8 0.41 3.57 1.85
C LEU A 8 0.62 4.26 3.19
N ILE A 9 1.12 5.49 3.16
CA ILE A 9 1.37 6.26 4.38
C ILE A 9 0.06 6.55 5.11
N GLU A 10 -0.96 6.95 4.37
CA GLU A 10 -2.28 7.24 4.92
C GLU A 10 -2.90 6.03 5.62
N LEU A 11 -2.89 4.87 4.94
CA LEU A 11 -3.45 3.64 5.50
C LEU A 11 -2.67 3.16 6.71
N LYS A 12 -1.35 3.24 6.66
CA LYS A 12 -0.48 2.88 7.78
C LYS A 12 -0.79 3.74 9.00
N THR A 13 -0.83 5.05 8.81
CA THR A 13 -1.07 6.02 9.89
C THR A 13 -2.46 5.84 10.48
N LYS A 14 -3.46 5.70 9.62
CA LYS A 14 -4.86 5.57 10.03
C LYS A 14 -5.10 4.32 10.88
N ARG A 15 -4.34 3.25 10.62
CA ARG A 15 -4.52 1.96 11.29
C ARG A 15 -3.47 1.71 12.35
N ASN A 16 -2.60 2.67 12.63
CA ASN A 16 -1.53 2.56 13.63
C ASN A 16 -0.61 1.35 13.38
N LEU A 17 -0.29 1.11 12.10
CA LEU A 17 0.59 0.02 11.72
C LEU A 17 2.02 0.50 11.61
N LEU A 18 2.97 -0.41 11.82
CA LEU A 18 4.38 -0.16 11.59
C LEU A 18 4.77 -0.65 10.21
N GLN A 19 5.78 -0.02 9.61
CA GLN A 19 6.29 -0.44 8.30
C GLN A 19 6.66 -1.93 8.30
N LYS A 20 7.30 -2.39 9.36
CA LYS A 20 7.72 -3.80 9.46
C LYS A 20 6.53 -4.76 9.47
N ASP A 21 5.42 -4.36 10.07
CA ASP A 21 4.22 -5.20 10.13
C ASP A 21 3.64 -5.39 8.75
N ILE A 22 3.55 -4.31 7.98
CA ILE A 22 3.02 -4.35 6.61
C ILE A 22 3.94 -5.18 5.72
N ALA A 23 5.24 -4.93 5.81
CA ALA A 23 6.22 -5.66 5.00
C ALA A 23 6.16 -7.16 5.30
N GLN A 24 6.18 -7.53 6.57
CA GLN A 24 6.17 -8.93 7.00
C GLN A 24 4.88 -9.64 6.55
N ALA A 25 3.73 -9.00 6.70
CA ALA A 25 2.44 -9.59 6.34
C ALA A 25 2.33 -9.84 4.84
N ASN A 26 3.07 -9.09 4.02
CA ASN A 26 3.01 -9.18 2.57
C ASN A 26 4.24 -9.86 1.95
N GLY A 27 5.08 -10.48 2.77
CA GLY A 27 6.26 -11.19 2.27
C GLY A 27 7.32 -10.29 1.66
N LEU A 28 7.39 -9.03 2.12
CA LEU A 28 8.34 -8.04 1.60
C LEU A 28 9.46 -7.79 2.59
N ALA A 29 10.66 -7.53 2.07
CA ALA A 29 11.72 -6.98 2.89
C ALA A 29 11.31 -5.57 3.33
N LEU A 30 11.69 -5.19 4.55
CA LEU A 30 11.37 -3.85 5.06
C LEU A 30 11.88 -2.75 4.11
N ARG A 31 13.10 -2.93 3.59
CA ARG A 31 13.70 -1.97 2.66
C ARG A 31 12.84 -1.79 1.40
N SER A 32 12.33 -2.89 0.84
CA SER A 32 11.48 -2.83 -0.34
C SER A 32 10.21 -2.05 -0.07
N TYR A 33 9.57 -2.30 1.06
CA TYR A 33 8.37 -1.57 1.45
C TYR A 33 8.67 -0.07 1.63
N GLN A 34 9.81 0.25 2.26
CA GLN A 34 10.22 1.64 2.45
C GLN A 34 10.41 2.38 1.13
N TYR A 35 10.95 1.70 0.11
CA TYR A 35 11.07 2.28 -1.23
C TYR A 35 9.71 2.64 -1.82
N TYR A 36 8.69 1.82 -1.56
CA TYR A 36 7.33 2.12 -2.03
C TYR A 36 6.77 3.37 -1.34
N GLU A 37 6.98 3.50 -0.04
CA GLU A 37 6.52 4.70 0.69
C GLU A 37 7.24 5.97 0.24
N LYS A 38 8.47 5.86 -0.22
CA LYS A 38 9.26 7.00 -0.70
C LYS A 38 9.05 7.28 -2.19
N ALA A 39 8.22 6.49 -2.86
CA ALA A 39 8.01 6.59 -4.30
C ALA A 39 9.30 6.37 -5.11
N GLU A 40 10.23 5.61 -4.56
CA GLU A 40 11.52 5.31 -5.21
C GLU A 40 11.46 4.03 -6.04
N ARG A 41 10.41 3.25 -5.90
CA ARG A 41 10.22 1.99 -6.63
C ARG A 41 8.74 1.73 -6.84
N GLU A 42 8.39 1.23 -8.02
CA GLU A 42 7.03 0.81 -8.31
C GLU A 42 6.85 -0.66 -7.94
N PRO A 43 5.72 -1.02 -7.32
CA PRO A 43 5.46 -2.42 -6.98
C PRO A 43 5.08 -3.22 -8.21
N THR A 44 5.33 -4.53 -8.14
CA THR A 44 4.81 -5.46 -9.14
C THR A 44 3.30 -5.60 -8.95
N MET A 45 2.64 -6.16 -9.95
CA MET A 45 1.20 -6.45 -9.86
C MET A 45 0.89 -7.34 -8.66
N SER A 46 1.72 -8.36 -8.41
CA SER A 46 1.52 -9.28 -7.28
C SER A 46 1.56 -8.54 -5.94
N VAL A 47 2.50 -7.62 -5.79
CA VAL A 47 2.63 -6.83 -4.57
C VAL A 47 1.44 -5.89 -4.39
N LEU A 48 0.98 -5.25 -5.48
CA LEU A 48 -0.20 -4.38 -5.43
C LEU A 48 -1.44 -5.14 -4.97
N ILE A 49 -1.65 -6.33 -5.53
CA ILE A 49 -2.82 -7.16 -5.16
C ILE A 49 -2.73 -7.56 -3.69
N ALA A 50 -1.54 -8.00 -3.24
CA ALA A 50 -1.35 -8.39 -1.84
C ALA A 50 -1.63 -7.23 -0.89
N LEU A 51 -1.14 -6.04 -1.20
CA LEU A 51 -1.36 -4.86 -0.36
C LEU A 51 -2.83 -4.44 -0.35
N ALA A 52 -3.51 -4.49 -1.51
CA ALA A 52 -4.93 -4.17 -1.58
C ALA A 52 -5.75 -5.16 -0.74
N ASP A 53 -5.42 -6.44 -0.80
CA ASP A 53 -6.08 -7.46 0.01
C ASP A 53 -5.80 -7.25 1.50
N TYR A 54 -4.56 -6.95 1.84
CA TYR A 54 -4.15 -6.73 3.23
C TYR A 54 -4.91 -5.54 3.85
N PHE A 55 -4.98 -4.44 3.13
CA PHE A 55 -5.68 -3.23 3.59
C PHE A 55 -7.18 -3.30 3.36
N ASP A 56 -7.66 -4.30 2.61
CA ASP A 56 -9.08 -4.46 2.27
C ASP A 56 -9.63 -3.23 1.54
N VAL A 57 -8.91 -2.81 0.53
CA VAL A 57 -9.31 -1.68 -0.32
C VAL A 57 -9.24 -2.09 -1.78
N SER A 58 -9.88 -1.32 -2.67
CA SER A 58 -9.80 -1.57 -4.10
C SER A 58 -8.42 -1.20 -4.62
N LEU A 59 -8.02 -1.82 -5.74
CA LEU A 59 -6.77 -1.47 -6.41
C LEU A 59 -6.79 -0.01 -6.87
N ASP A 60 -7.92 0.46 -7.39
CA ASP A 60 -8.05 1.85 -7.83
C ASP A 60 -7.81 2.83 -6.70
N TYR A 61 -8.33 2.54 -5.52
CA TYR A 61 -8.10 3.37 -4.34
C TYR A 61 -6.62 3.35 -3.97
N LEU A 62 -6.01 2.17 -3.93
CA LEU A 62 -4.62 2.00 -3.51
C LEU A 62 -3.65 2.77 -4.41
N VAL A 63 -3.89 2.78 -5.72
CA VAL A 63 -3.01 3.49 -6.66
C VAL A 63 -3.40 4.95 -6.87
N GLY A 64 -4.41 5.44 -6.17
CA GLY A 64 -4.80 6.83 -6.19
C GLY A 64 -5.72 7.24 -7.34
N ARG A 65 -6.31 6.27 -8.04
CA ARG A 65 -7.23 6.54 -9.14
C ARG A 65 -8.67 6.78 -8.68
N SER A 66 -8.97 6.43 -7.45
CA SER A 66 -10.29 6.59 -6.86
C SER A 66 -10.15 6.99 -5.39
N ASP A 67 -11.07 7.79 -4.90
CA ASP A 67 -11.14 8.12 -3.47
C ASP A 67 -12.08 7.19 -2.71
N ASP A 68 -12.70 6.25 -3.42
CA ASP A 68 -13.60 5.26 -2.83
C ASP A 68 -12.84 3.96 -2.55
N PRO A 69 -12.62 3.59 -1.26
CA PRO A 69 -11.88 2.37 -0.95
C PRO A 69 -12.68 1.08 -1.15
N THR A 70 -13.97 1.20 -1.45
CA THR A 70 -14.86 0.04 -1.56
C THR A 70 -14.34 -0.95 -2.60
N ARG A 71 -14.30 -2.22 -2.23
CA ARG A 71 -13.92 -3.31 -3.13
C ARG A 71 -15.12 -3.71 -3.99
N HIS A 72 -14.83 -4.04 -5.23
CA HIS A 72 -15.84 -4.45 -6.20
C HIS A 72 -15.65 -5.88 -6.66
#